data_c825d721175d0b0e38d8e60346e2c3b6
#
_entry.id   c825d721175d0b0e38d8e60346e2c3b6
#
_cell.length_a   1.000
_cell.length_b   1.000
_cell.length_c   1.000
_cell.angle_alpha   90.00
_cell.angle_beta   90.00
_cell.angle_gamma   90.00
#
_symmetry.space_group_name_H-M   'P 1'
#
loop_
_entity.id
_entity.type
_entity.pdbx_description
1 polymer ?
#
loop_
_entity_poly.entity_id
_entity_poly.type
_entity_poly.pdbx_seq_one_letter_code
_entity_poly.pdbx_strand_id
1 'polypeptide(L)'
;MQHIVPTNALRFLSIDAVQKANSGHPGMPMGMAEIATSLWGKHLNHNPLNPHWFDRDRFVLSNGHGSMLLYSLLHLTGYDISIDDLKDFRKLHSKTPGHPEYDIDIGIETTT
;
A
#
# COMPACT_ATOMS: atom_id res chain seq x y z
N MET A 1 17.77 4.21 11.75
CA MET A 1 16.88 4.12 12.93
C MET A 1 15.49 4.67 12.64
N GLN A 2 15.38 5.84 12.01
CA GLN A 2 14.07 6.46 11.73
C GLN A 2 13.12 5.62 10.85
N HIS A 3 13.65 4.70 10.05
CA HIS A 3 12.87 3.89 9.10
C HIS A 3 12.54 2.49 9.60
N ILE A 4 13.07 2.08 10.76
CA ILE A 4 12.86 0.71 11.26
C ILE A 4 11.39 0.46 11.61
N VAL A 5 10.76 1.39 12.35
CA VAL A 5 9.38 1.22 12.79
C VAL A 5 8.40 1.20 11.62
N PRO A 6 8.40 2.20 10.70
CA PRO A 6 7.49 2.14 9.56
C PRO A 6 7.80 0.99 8.60
N THR A 7 9.06 0.62 8.43
CA THR A 7 9.44 -0.53 7.59
C THR A 7 8.88 -1.82 8.15
N ASN A 8 9.00 -2.04 9.46
CA ASN A 8 8.43 -3.21 10.12
C ASN A 8 6.90 -3.18 10.11
N ALA A 9 6.29 -2.00 10.24
CA ALA A 9 4.84 -1.86 10.12
C ALA A 9 4.34 -2.33 8.75
N LEU A 10 5.02 -1.94 7.66
CA LEU A 10 4.71 -2.42 6.30
C LEU A 10 4.77 -3.95 6.22
N ARG A 11 5.82 -4.54 6.79
CA ARG A 11 6.00 -6.00 6.79
C ARG A 11 4.88 -6.70 7.53
N PHE A 12 4.62 -6.28 8.76
CA PHE A 12 3.63 -6.96 9.61
C PHE A 12 2.20 -6.75 9.12
N LEU A 13 1.85 -5.57 8.64
CA LEU A 13 0.54 -5.35 8.01
C LEU A 13 0.35 -6.28 6.81
N SER A 14 1.37 -6.44 5.99
CA SER A 14 1.32 -7.32 4.82
C SER A 14 1.18 -8.79 5.22
N ILE A 15 1.96 -9.25 6.19
CA ILE A 15 1.89 -10.62 6.70
C ILE A 15 0.51 -10.89 7.29
N ASP A 16 0.02 -10.00 8.15
CA ASP A 16 -1.24 -10.20 8.85
C ASP A 16 -2.43 -10.21 7.88
N ALA A 17 -2.42 -9.33 6.88
CA ALA A 17 -3.48 -9.28 5.87
C ALA A 17 -3.50 -10.54 5.01
N VAL A 18 -2.34 -10.99 4.54
CA VAL A 18 -2.21 -12.22 3.76
C VAL A 18 -2.65 -13.42 4.59
N GLN A 19 -2.23 -13.50 5.85
CA GLN A 19 -2.60 -14.59 6.76
C GLN A 19 -4.11 -14.62 6.99
N LYS A 20 -4.71 -13.46 7.26
CA LYS A 20 -6.16 -13.35 7.47
C LYS A 20 -6.95 -13.75 6.23
N ALA A 21 -6.51 -13.32 5.05
CA ALA A 21 -7.13 -13.66 3.78
C ALA A 21 -6.91 -15.13 3.40
N ASN A 22 -5.94 -15.78 4.01
CA ASN A 22 -5.47 -17.12 3.62
C ASN A 22 -5.13 -17.16 2.11
N SER A 23 -4.65 -16.06 1.57
CA SER A 23 -4.39 -15.86 0.15
C SER A 23 -3.54 -14.61 -0.04
N GLY A 24 -2.62 -14.62 -0.99
CA GLY A 24 -1.81 -13.46 -1.35
C GLY A 24 -0.32 -13.77 -1.39
N HIS A 25 0.49 -12.72 -1.59
CA HIS A 25 1.92 -12.85 -1.85
C HIS A 25 2.69 -11.95 -0.87
N PRO A 26 3.25 -12.50 0.21
CA PRO A 26 3.97 -11.69 1.20
C PRO A 26 5.42 -11.39 0.82
N GLY A 27 5.99 -12.11 -0.13
CA GLY A 27 7.43 -12.02 -0.44
C GLY A 27 7.88 -10.66 -0.90
N MET A 28 7.16 -10.05 -1.85
CA MET A 28 7.52 -8.73 -2.36
C MET A 28 7.36 -7.64 -1.30
N PRO A 29 6.25 -7.55 -0.55
CA PRO A 29 6.15 -6.60 0.56
C PRO A 29 7.29 -6.75 1.58
N MET A 30 7.69 -7.97 1.88
CA MET A 30 8.79 -8.22 2.82
C MET A 30 10.12 -7.71 2.27
N GLY A 31 10.41 -8.01 1.00
CA GLY A 31 11.70 -7.66 0.40
C GLY A 31 11.83 -6.19 0.01
N MET A 32 10.73 -5.52 -0.27
CA MET A 32 10.73 -4.14 -0.77
C MET A 32 10.40 -3.09 0.30
N ALA A 33 10.23 -3.49 1.55
CA ALA A 33 9.78 -2.58 2.60
C ALA A 33 10.73 -1.40 2.83
N GLU A 34 12.04 -1.61 2.81
CA GLU A 34 13.03 -0.54 2.97
C GLU A 34 12.97 0.45 1.81
N ILE A 35 12.90 -0.05 0.59
CA ILE A 35 12.81 0.80 -0.61
C ILE A 35 11.55 1.64 -0.55
N ALA A 36 10.43 1.03 -0.21
CA ALA A 36 9.13 1.71 -0.10
C ALA A 36 9.16 2.79 0.99
N THR A 37 9.70 2.49 2.16
CA THR A 37 9.82 3.46 3.25
C THR A 37 10.68 4.65 2.85
N SER A 38 11.80 4.41 2.19
CA SER A 38 12.66 5.49 1.72
C SER A 38 11.97 6.36 0.67
N LEU A 39 11.35 5.73 -0.32
CA LEU A 39 10.67 6.46 -1.41
C LEU A 39 9.52 7.31 -0.87
N TRP A 40 8.60 6.70 -0.13
CA TRP A 40 7.40 7.37 0.36
C TRP A 40 7.67 8.34 1.50
N GLY A 41 8.69 8.07 2.30
CA GLY A 41 9.00 8.91 3.45
C GLY A 41 9.90 10.10 3.14
N LYS A 42 10.69 10.05 2.06
CA LYS A 42 11.71 11.07 1.78
C LYS A 42 11.64 11.69 0.39
N HIS A 43 11.18 10.97 -0.62
CA HIS A 43 11.36 11.39 -2.01
C HIS A 43 10.05 11.66 -2.75
N LEU A 44 9.00 10.89 -2.48
CA LEU A 44 7.74 11.01 -3.19
C LEU A 44 6.99 12.29 -2.77
N ASN A 45 6.67 13.12 -3.76
CA ASN A 45 5.84 14.30 -3.54
C ASN A 45 4.37 13.90 -3.69
N HIS A 46 3.66 13.83 -2.57
CA HIS A 46 2.26 13.42 -2.54
C HIS A 46 1.53 14.09 -1.38
N ASN A 47 0.21 14.13 -1.48
CA ASN A 47 -0.64 14.69 -0.42
C ASN A 47 -1.83 13.78 -0.17
N PRO A 48 -1.84 13.00 0.92
CA PRO A 48 -2.95 12.09 1.25
C PRO A 48 -4.29 12.81 1.43
N LEU A 49 -4.27 14.09 1.84
CA LEU A 49 -5.48 14.90 1.99
C LEU A 49 -6.02 15.40 0.65
N ASN A 50 -5.22 15.35 -0.40
CA ASN A 50 -5.64 15.72 -1.76
C ASN A 50 -5.01 14.73 -2.76
N PRO A 51 -5.54 13.52 -2.89
CA PRO A 51 -4.98 12.51 -3.79
C PRO A 51 -5.08 12.90 -5.27
N HIS A 52 -5.92 13.89 -5.61
CA HIS A 52 -6.06 14.43 -6.96
C HIS A 52 -5.07 15.57 -7.26
N TRP A 53 -4.23 15.95 -6.32
CA TRP A 53 -3.27 17.05 -6.54
C TRP A 53 -2.53 16.86 -7.86
N PHE A 54 -2.65 17.86 -8.73
CA PHE A 54 -2.17 17.75 -10.12
C PHE A 54 -0.66 17.53 -10.19
N ASP A 55 0.11 18.19 -9.33
CA ASP A 55 1.57 18.16 -9.36
C ASP A 55 2.18 17.04 -8.51
N ARG A 56 1.37 16.09 -8.09
CA ARG A 56 1.86 14.95 -7.31
C ARG A 56 2.69 14.00 -8.15
N ASP A 57 3.62 13.29 -7.51
CA ASP A 57 4.27 12.14 -8.12
C ASP A 57 3.27 10.99 -8.23
N ARG A 58 3.35 10.22 -9.31
CA ARG A 58 2.48 9.08 -9.57
C ARG A 58 3.25 7.80 -9.31
N PHE A 59 2.94 7.15 -8.23
CA PHE A 59 3.53 5.85 -7.91
C PHE A 59 2.72 4.75 -8.56
N VAL A 60 3.38 3.88 -9.32
CA VAL A 60 2.77 2.73 -9.96
C VAL A 60 3.46 1.45 -9.48
N LEU A 61 2.68 0.55 -8.89
CA LEU A 61 3.18 -0.76 -8.47
C LEU A 61 3.05 -1.72 -9.65
N SER A 62 4.14 -1.92 -10.41
CA SER A 62 4.06 -2.77 -11.61
C SER A 62 3.92 -4.26 -11.27
N ASN A 63 4.54 -4.71 -10.19
CA ASN A 63 4.36 -6.08 -9.69
C ASN A 63 3.12 -6.16 -8.79
N GLY A 64 1.95 -6.12 -9.43
CA GLY A 64 0.66 -6.00 -8.76
C GLY A 64 0.33 -7.11 -7.77
N HIS A 65 0.97 -8.29 -7.88
CA HIS A 65 0.79 -9.37 -6.91
C HIS A 65 1.24 -8.97 -5.49
N GLY A 66 2.17 -8.03 -5.37
CA GLY A 66 2.61 -7.49 -4.09
C GLY A 66 1.74 -6.35 -3.55
N SER A 67 0.48 -6.33 -3.89
CA SER A 67 -0.47 -5.24 -3.63
C SER A 67 -0.53 -4.80 -2.17
N MET A 68 -0.31 -5.72 -1.21
CA MET A 68 -0.35 -5.34 0.21
C MET A 68 0.74 -4.34 0.59
N LEU A 69 1.86 -4.28 -0.12
CA LEU A 69 2.83 -3.21 0.10
C LEU A 69 2.19 -1.84 -0.17
N LEU A 70 1.51 -1.70 -1.30
CA LEU A 70 0.86 -0.44 -1.66
C LEU A 70 -0.25 -0.09 -0.68
N TYR A 71 -1.12 -1.03 -0.34
CA TYR A 71 -2.23 -0.77 0.60
C TYR A 71 -1.72 -0.38 1.99
N SER A 72 -0.67 -1.03 2.46
CA SER A 72 -0.05 -0.69 3.75
C SER A 72 0.59 0.70 3.72
N LEU A 73 1.25 1.06 2.61
CA LEU A 73 1.79 2.41 2.42
C LEU A 73 0.69 3.47 2.43
N LEU A 74 -0.39 3.24 1.70
CA LEU A 74 -1.51 4.18 1.63
C LEU A 74 -2.15 4.35 3.01
N HIS A 75 -2.34 3.26 3.74
CA HIS A 75 -2.85 3.32 5.12
C HIS A 75 -1.93 4.13 6.03
N LEU A 76 -0.65 3.81 6.04
CA LEU A 76 0.32 4.42 6.96
C LEU A 76 0.59 5.90 6.64
N THR A 77 0.43 6.31 5.39
CA THR A 77 0.69 7.69 4.97
C THR A 77 -0.55 8.58 5.03
N GLY A 78 -1.72 8.03 5.35
CA GLY A 78 -2.91 8.83 5.64
C GLY A 78 -3.95 8.90 4.53
N TYR A 79 -3.85 8.07 3.50
CA TYR A 79 -4.92 7.93 2.50
C TYR A 79 -6.13 7.22 3.11
N ASP A 80 -7.25 7.23 2.40
CA ASP A 80 -8.51 6.67 2.89
C ASP A 80 -8.56 5.14 2.74
N ILE A 81 -7.61 4.48 3.38
CA ILE A 81 -7.58 3.03 3.58
C ILE A 81 -7.41 2.77 5.06
N SER A 82 -8.44 2.22 5.69
CA SER A 82 -8.45 1.92 7.12
C SER A 82 -7.84 0.55 7.43
N ILE A 83 -7.61 0.30 8.71
CA ILE A 83 -7.23 -1.05 9.17
C ILE A 83 -8.30 -2.08 8.79
N ASP A 84 -9.57 -1.72 8.86
CA ASP A 84 -10.65 -2.63 8.47
C ASP A 84 -10.60 -2.94 6.96
N ASP A 85 -10.23 -1.97 6.13
CA ASP A 85 -10.00 -2.22 4.70
C ASP A 85 -8.85 -3.20 4.48
N LEU A 86 -7.78 -3.11 5.25
CA LEU A 86 -6.66 -4.07 5.19
C LEU A 86 -7.08 -5.46 5.64
N LYS A 87 -7.95 -5.56 6.66
CA LYS A 87 -8.52 -6.84 7.10
C LYS A 87 -9.40 -7.49 6.04
N ASP A 88 -9.93 -6.71 5.13
CA ASP A 88 -10.77 -7.18 4.02
C ASP A 88 -9.97 -7.47 2.73
N PHE A 89 -8.66 -7.60 2.84
CA PHE A 89 -7.77 -7.91 1.72
C PHE A 89 -8.28 -9.14 0.96
N ARG A 90 -8.44 -8.98 -0.36
CA ARG A 90 -8.91 -9.98 -1.32
C ARG A 90 -10.37 -10.42 -1.12
N LYS A 91 -11.12 -9.73 -0.29
CA LYS A 91 -12.57 -9.95 -0.22
C LYS A 91 -13.27 -9.25 -1.39
N LEU A 92 -14.33 -9.85 -1.87
CA LEU A 92 -15.13 -9.31 -2.97
C LEU A 92 -15.65 -7.92 -2.59
N HIS A 93 -15.52 -6.96 -3.49
CA HIS A 93 -15.93 -5.56 -3.35
C HIS A 93 -15.18 -4.75 -2.29
N SER A 94 -14.11 -5.29 -1.70
CA SER A 94 -13.27 -4.49 -0.80
C SER A 94 -12.42 -3.47 -1.56
N LYS A 95 -11.89 -2.47 -0.83
CA LYS A 95 -10.94 -1.49 -1.39
C LYS A 95 -9.57 -2.09 -1.69
N THR A 96 -9.33 -3.33 -1.26
CA THR A 96 -8.01 -3.98 -1.29
C THR A 96 -8.06 -5.30 -2.07
N PRO A 97 -8.37 -5.26 -3.37
CA PRO A 97 -8.35 -6.46 -4.20
C PRO A 97 -6.94 -7.05 -4.30
N GLY A 98 -6.84 -8.31 -4.74
CA GLY A 98 -5.57 -9.03 -4.83
C GLY A 98 -4.51 -8.35 -5.69
N HIS A 99 -4.92 -7.68 -6.76
CA HIS A 99 -4.10 -6.76 -7.55
C HIS A 99 -4.72 -5.37 -7.48
N PRO A 100 -3.91 -4.30 -7.44
CA PRO A 100 -4.45 -2.95 -7.37
C PRO A 100 -5.34 -2.63 -8.58
N GLU A 101 -6.46 -2.00 -8.31
CA GLU A 101 -7.34 -1.44 -9.34
C GLU A 101 -7.33 0.08 -9.20
N TYR A 102 -7.36 0.79 -10.33
CA TYR A 102 -7.37 2.24 -10.34
C TYR A 102 -8.46 2.78 -9.42
N ASP A 103 -8.06 3.60 -8.45
CA ASP A 103 -8.95 4.33 -7.56
C ASP A 103 -8.19 5.52 -6.98
N ILE A 104 -8.23 6.65 -7.67
CA ILE A 104 -7.45 7.83 -7.27
C ILE A 104 -7.92 8.42 -5.96
N ASP A 105 -9.18 8.27 -5.59
CA ASP A 105 -9.71 8.79 -4.33
C ASP A 105 -9.01 8.18 -3.12
N ILE A 106 -8.51 6.97 -3.24
CA ILE A 106 -7.74 6.31 -2.19
C ILE A 106 -6.23 6.24 -2.51
N GLY A 107 -5.80 6.90 -3.59
CA GLY A 107 -4.38 7.02 -3.93
C GLY A 107 -3.82 5.96 -4.86
N ILE A 108 -4.65 5.14 -5.50
CA ILE A 108 -4.21 4.11 -6.45
C ILE A 108 -4.26 4.66 -7.87
N GLU A 109 -3.07 4.85 -8.46
CA GLU A 109 -2.89 5.55 -9.73
C GLU A 109 -3.26 4.72 -10.95
N THR A 110 -3.17 3.40 -10.89
CA THR A 110 -3.46 2.54 -12.03
C THR A 110 -3.75 1.10 -11.61
N THR A 111 -4.50 0.43 -12.46
CA THR A 111 -4.72 -1.02 -12.34
C THR A 111 -3.47 -1.78 -12.78
N THR A 112 -3.00 -2.70 -11.97
CA THR A 112 -1.83 -3.55 -12.26
C THR A 112 -2.03 -5.00 -11.73
#